data_b08f99f364b4d9149bd55b4789912ca0
#
_entry.id   b08f99f364b4d9149bd55b4789912ca0
#
_cell.length_a   1.000
_cell.length_b   1.000
_cell.length_c   1.000
_cell.angle_alpha   90.00
_cell.angle_beta   90.00
_cell.angle_gamma   90.00
#
_symmetry.space_group_name_H-M   'P 1'
#
loop_
_entity.id
_entity.type
_entity.pdbx_description
1 polymer ?
#
loop_
_entity_poly.entity_id
_entity_poly.type
_entity_poly.pdbx_seq_one_letter_code
_entity_poly.pdbx_strand_id
1 'polypeptide(L)'
;MAHTSKTVIVTGGSQGIGSGAVQAFLDRDYNVVATSRNVTKSKDLPSSRKLALVDGDIGEATTAARVAETAISTFGSIDALVNNAGIFFTKPFTDYTAEDFKRLVSTNLDGFIYMTQLAIKQMLGQKSGGSIVSITASLADNPIAGVNASIPMITKGGINAITRSLAIEYAKDGIRVNAVAPGVVDTPMHTNSPKDFLKRLSPMGSISNVHEIVDAVIYLTEAPHVTGEVLHVDGGAHIGKW
;
A
#
# COMPACT_ATOMS: atom_id res chain seq x y z
N MET A 1 -31.34 9.48 6.13
CA MET A 1 -30.41 8.44 6.63
C MET A 1 -29.11 9.14 6.95
N ALA A 2 -28.57 9.01 8.16
CA ALA A 2 -27.27 9.57 8.50
C ALA A 2 -26.22 8.92 7.57
N HIS A 3 -25.45 9.73 6.88
CA HIS A 3 -24.35 9.27 6.05
C HIS A 3 -23.28 8.70 7.00
N THR A 4 -23.22 7.39 7.16
CA THR A 4 -22.13 6.77 7.93
C THR A 4 -20.85 6.92 7.13
N SER A 5 -19.82 7.55 7.72
CA SER A 5 -18.52 7.71 7.08
C SER A 5 -17.94 6.33 6.73
N LYS A 6 -17.38 6.18 5.52
CA LYS A 6 -16.68 4.95 5.10
C LYS A 6 -15.44 4.72 5.96
N THR A 7 -15.08 3.46 6.15
CA THR A 7 -13.90 3.06 6.92
C THR A 7 -12.81 2.50 6.00
N VAL A 8 -11.59 3.03 6.14
CA VAL A 8 -10.40 2.56 5.44
C VAL A 8 -9.35 2.04 6.43
N ILE A 9 -8.71 0.93 6.08
CA ILE A 9 -7.52 0.42 6.76
C ILE A 9 -6.29 0.82 5.96
N VAL A 10 -5.27 1.40 6.62
CA VAL A 10 -3.99 1.75 6.01
C VAL A 10 -2.86 1.01 6.74
N THR A 11 -2.23 0.04 6.07
CA THR A 11 -1.07 -0.64 6.62
C THR A 11 0.21 0.16 6.37
N GLY A 12 1.17 0.11 7.30
CA GLY A 12 2.38 0.95 7.23
C GLY A 12 2.08 2.44 7.38
N GLY A 13 1.02 2.78 8.14
CA GLY A 13 0.46 4.13 8.25
C GLY A 13 1.28 5.14 9.07
N SER A 14 2.45 4.76 9.62
CA SER A 14 3.17 5.63 10.57
C SER A 14 4.02 6.73 9.96
N GLN A 15 4.36 6.67 8.67
CA GLN A 15 5.24 7.62 7.97
C GLN A 15 5.12 7.52 6.45
N GLY A 16 5.69 8.48 5.72
CA GLY A 16 5.80 8.48 4.26
C GLY A 16 4.45 8.37 3.56
N ILE A 17 4.34 7.49 2.55
CA ILE A 17 3.10 7.30 1.79
C ILE A 17 1.93 6.92 2.71
N GLY A 18 2.18 6.05 3.70
CA GLY A 18 1.14 5.59 4.61
C GLY A 18 0.55 6.71 5.48
N SER A 19 1.39 7.55 6.10
CA SER A 19 0.89 8.70 6.88
C SER A 19 0.20 9.74 6.01
N GLY A 20 0.71 9.98 4.81
CA GLY A 20 0.05 10.83 3.83
C GLY A 20 -1.34 10.31 3.43
N ALA A 21 -1.47 8.99 3.22
CA ALA A 21 -2.76 8.37 2.92
C ALA A 21 -3.73 8.48 4.12
N VAL A 22 -3.25 8.24 5.35
CA VAL A 22 -4.08 8.45 6.57
C VAL A 22 -4.65 9.86 6.60
N GLN A 23 -3.81 10.88 6.42
CA GLN A 23 -4.25 12.27 6.42
C GLN A 23 -5.28 12.53 5.31
N ALA A 24 -5.00 12.10 4.08
CA ALA A 24 -5.87 12.34 2.93
C ALA A 24 -7.25 11.68 3.06
N PHE A 25 -7.35 10.51 3.70
CA PHE A 25 -8.63 9.87 3.99
C PHE A 25 -9.39 10.57 5.12
N LEU A 26 -8.71 11.03 6.18
CA LEU A 26 -9.33 11.83 7.23
C LEU A 26 -9.91 13.13 6.67
N ASP A 27 -9.19 13.82 5.78
CA ASP A 27 -9.64 15.06 5.11
C ASP A 27 -10.89 14.83 4.23
N ARG A 28 -11.11 13.58 3.80
CA ARG A 28 -12.29 13.14 3.02
C ARG A 28 -13.39 12.51 3.88
N ASP A 29 -13.34 12.76 5.17
CA ASP A 29 -14.34 12.29 6.13
C ASP A 29 -14.41 10.77 6.33
N TYR A 30 -13.37 10.00 5.95
CA TYR A 30 -13.28 8.59 6.28
C TYR A 30 -12.94 8.38 7.76
N ASN A 31 -13.44 7.26 8.31
CA ASN A 31 -12.83 6.66 9.47
C ASN A 31 -11.58 5.89 9.02
N VAL A 32 -10.50 5.98 9.78
CA VAL A 32 -9.21 5.38 9.40
C VAL A 32 -8.71 4.47 10.52
N VAL A 33 -8.31 3.26 10.17
CA VAL A 33 -7.52 2.40 11.04
C VAL A 33 -6.11 2.32 10.47
N ALA A 34 -5.14 2.89 11.16
CA ALA A 34 -3.74 2.84 10.75
C ALA A 34 -2.97 1.81 11.58
N THR A 35 -2.13 1.00 10.91
CA THR A 35 -1.26 0.03 11.59
C THR A 35 0.18 0.14 11.12
N SER A 36 1.08 -0.03 12.05
CA SER A 36 2.52 -0.32 11.84
C SER A 36 3.09 -0.89 13.15
N ARG A 37 4.35 -1.31 13.14
CA ARG A 37 5.01 -1.86 14.34
C ARG A 37 4.94 -0.94 15.56
N ASN A 38 4.93 0.37 15.36
CA ASN A 38 4.87 1.39 16.42
C ASN A 38 4.05 2.61 15.94
N VAL A 39 2.85 2.40 15.40
CA VAL A 39 2.03 3.49 14.85
C VAL A 39 1.58 4.48 15.92
N THR A 40 1.36 4.02 17.15
CA THR A 40 0.99 4.87 18.29
C THR A 40 2.06 5.88 18.69
N LYS A 41 3.32 5.65 18.27
CA LYS A 41 4.44 6.57 18.52
C LYS A 41 4.74 7.52 17.32
N SER A 42 3.95 7.43 16.26
CA SER A 42 4.13 8.28 15.09
C SER A 42 3.87 9.75 15.44
N LYS A 43 4.77 10.62 14.96
CA LYS A 43 4.62 12.07 15.06
C LYS A 43 3.98 12.68 13.81
N ASP A 44 3.81 11.88 12.76
CA ASP A 44 3.27 12.29 11.46
C ASP A 44 1.74 12.14 11.38
N LEU A 45 1.12 11.59 12.43
CA LEU A 45 -0.31 11.34 12.45
C LEU A 45 -1.06 12.37 13.31
N PRO A 46 -2.22 12.88 12.83
CA PRO A 46 -3.03 13.81 13.59
C PRO A 46 -3.78 13.11 14.72
N SER A 47 -4.20 13.87 15.71
CA SER A 47 -5.21 13.40 16.68
C SER A 47 -6.61 13.57 16.08
N SER A 48 -7.37 12.49 15.97
CA SER A 48 -8.73 12.50 15.42
C SER A 48 -9.60 11.43 16.07
N ARG A 49 -10.89 11.71 16.28
CA ARG A 49 -11.87 10.70 16.70
C ARG A 49 -12.17 9.67 15.61
N LYS A 50 -11.80 9.98 14.35
CA LYS A 50 -11.93 9.12 13.18
C LYS A 50 -10.66 8.30 12.91
N LEU A 51 -9.66 8.36 13.79
CA LEU A 51 -8.41 7.62 13.65
C LEU A 51 -8.23 6.64 14.81
N ALA A 52 -8.15 5.36 14.48
CA ALA A 52 -7.74 4.30 15.41
C ALA A 52 -6.35 3.79 15.02
N LEU A 53 -5.51 3.54 16.02
CA LEU A 53 -4.12 3.11 15.84
C LEU A 53 -3.90 1.71 16.41
N VAL A 54 -3.31 0.81 15.65
CA VAL A 54 -3.03 -0.57 16.06
C VAL A 54 -1.55 -0.90 15.85
N ASP A 55 -0.79 -1.02 16.92
CA ASP A 55 0.61 -1.45 16.85
C ASP A 55 0.70 -2.95 16.56
N GLY A 56 1.64 -3.34 15.67
CA GLY A 56 1.94 -4.73 15.39
C GLY A 56 2.68 -4.95 14.08
N ASP A 57 3.30 -6.10 13.92
CA ASP A 57 3.88 -6.53 12.65
C ASP A 57 2.78 -7.10 11.77
N ILE A 58 2.61 -6.52 10.60
CA ILE A 58 1.56 -6.95 9.66
C ILE A 58 1.83 -8.33 9.05
N GLY A 59 3.07 -8.80 9.08
CA GLY A 59 3.43 -10.16 8.71
C GLY A 59 2.88 -11.23 9.66
N GLU A 60 2.28 -10.81 10.77
CA GLU A 60 1.64 -11.69 11.74
C GLU A 60 0.11 -11.69 11.54
N ALA A 61 -0.48 -12.88 11.31
CA ALA A 61 -1.93 -13.02 11.11
C ALA A 61 -2.75 -12.47 12.29
N THR A 62 -2.22 -12.56 13.51
CA THR A 62 -2.85 -12.01 14.73
C THR A 62 -2.92 -10.49 14.72
N THR A 63 -1.93 -9.81 14.16
CA THR A 63 -1.97 -8.36 13.97
C THR A 63 -3.05 -7.98 12.96
N ALA A 64 -3.11 -8.66 11.81
CA ALA A 64 -4.14 -8.42 10.80
C ALA A 64 -5.55 -8.60 11.37
N ALA A 65 -5.76 -9.66 12.18
CA ALA A 65 -7.04 -9.90 12.85
C ALA A 65 -7.43 -8.75 13.79
N ARG A 66 -6.51 -8.26 14.63
CA ARG A 66 -6.76 -7.12 15.53
C ARG A 66 -7.08 -5.84 14.77
N VAL A 67 -6.40 -5.59 13.64
CA VAL A 67 -6.66 -4.42 12.79
C VAL A 67 -8.08 -4.48 12.21
N ALA A 68 -8.48 -5.63 11.65
CA ALA A 68 -9.82 -5.82 11.12
C ALA A 68 -10.90 -5.71 12.22
N GLU A 69 -10.68 -6.34 13.39
CA GLU A 69 -11.57 -6.24 14.53
C GLU A 69 -11.72 -4.80 15.02
N THR A 70 -10.63 -4.03 15.08
CA THR A 70 -10.68 -2.61 15.46
C THR A 70 -11.53 -1.81 14.48
N ALA A 71 -11.39 -2.03 13.16
CA ALA A 71 -12.21 -1.34 12.15
C ALA A 71 -13.71 -1.64 12.35
N ILE A 72 -14.04 -2.91 12.56
CA ILE A 72 -15.43 -3.35 12.73
C ILE A 72 -16.02 -2.88 14.05
N SER A 73 -15.31 -3.07 15.17
CA SER A 73 -15.85 -2.74 16.51
C SER A 73 -15.91 -1.23 16.75
N THR A 74 -14.99 -0.43 16.17
CA THR A 74 -14.95 1.02 16.37
C THR A 74 -15.82 1.77 15.38
N PHE A 75 -15.81 1.36 14.11
CA PHE A 75 -16.41 2.11 13.01
C PHE A 75 -17.51 1.36 12.23
N GLY A 76 -17.67 0.07 12.49
CA GLY A 76 -18.78 -0.74 11.97
C GLY A 76 -18.55 -1.36 10.59
N SER A 77 -17.50 -0.97 9.83
CA SER A 77 -17.28 -1.46 8.48
C SER A 77 -15.82 -1.50 8.08
N ILE A 78 -15.53 -2.20 6.96
CA ILE A 78 -14.32 -2.06 6.15
C ILE A 78 -14.78 -1.79 4.72
N ASP A 79 -14.62 -0.55 4.26
CA ASP A 79 -15.03 -0.12 2.91
C ASP A 79 -13.84 0.02 1.97
N ALA A 80 -12.64 0.25 2.52
CA ALA A 80 -11.41 0.29 1.76
C ALA A 80 -10.22 -0.30 2.54
N LEU A 81 -9.24 -0.82 1.79
CA LEU A 81 -7.95 -1.27 2.31
C LEU A 81 -6.82 -0.69 1.46
N VAL A 82 -5.85 -0.05 2.11
CA VAL A 82 -4.58 0.36 1.49
C VAL A 82 -3.46 -0.53 2.03
N ASN A 83 -3.02 -1.49 1.22
CA ASN A 83 -1.85 -2.32 1.48
C ASN A 83 -0.58 -1.52 1.14
N ASN A 84 -0.10 -0.73 2.09
CA ASN A 84 1.09 0.10 1.93
C ASN A 84 2.29 -0.42 2.72
N ALA A 85 2.09 -1.19 3.79
CA ALA A 85 3.20 -1.77 4.55
C ALA A 85 4.14 -2.56 3.63
N GLY A 86 5.43 -2.28 3.71
CA GLY A 86 6.42 -2.97 2.90
C GLY A 86 7.84 -2.56 3.27
N ILE A 87 8.76 -3.44 2.98
CA ILE A 87 10.19 -3.18 3.06
C ILE A 87 10.82 -3.34 1.67
N PHE A 88 11.88 -2.58 1.45
CA PHE A 88 12.64 -2.60 0.21
C PHE A 88 14.12 -2.37 0.51
N PHE A 89 14.97 -3.19 -0.05
CA PHE A 89 16.41 -3.03 -0.05
C PHE A 89 17.02 -3.75 -1.23
N THR A 90 18.20 -3.33 -1.67
CA THR A 90 18.86 -3.83 -2.87
C THR A 90 20.18 -4.51 -2.52
N LYS A 91 20.45 -5.66 -3.16
CA LYS A 91 21.70 -6.41 -3.10
C LYS A 91 21.95 -7.11 -4.43
N PRO A 92 23.20 -7.46 -4.81
CA PRO A 92 23.43 -8.47 -5.83
C PRO A 92 22.63 -9.75 -5.52
N PHE A 93 22.11 -10.42 -6.53
CA PHE A 93 21.25 -11.60 -6.33
C PHE A 93 21.88 -12.66 -5.44
N THR A 94 23.17 -12.90 -5.62
CA THR A 94 23.96 -13.89 -4.87
C THR A 94 24.16 -13.55 -3.40
N ASP A 95 23.93 -12.28 -3.01
CA ASP A 95 24.21 -11.79 -1.65
C ASP A 95 22.94 -11.72 -0.79
N TYR A 96 21.77 -12.03 -1.38
CA TYR A 96 20.55 -12.17 -0.61
C TYR A 96 20.56 -13.44 0.21
N THR A 97 20.36 -13.31 1.50
CA THR A 97 20.28 -14.44 2.44
C THR A 97 18.85 -15.00 2.51
N ALA A 98 18.71 -16.23 3.03
CA ALA A 98 17.38 -16.80 3.32
C ALA A 98 16.56 -15.91 4.28
N GLU A 99 17.24 -15.24 5.23
CA GLU A 99 16.58 -14.33 6.16
C GLU A 99 16.08 -13.05 5.46
N ASP A 100 16.86 -12.49 4.53
CA ASP A 100 16.41 -11.37 3.70
C ASP A 100 15.12 -11.72 2.95
N PHE A 101 15.09 -12.91 2.35
CA PHE A 101 13.92 -13.40 1.63
C PHE A 101 12.72 -13.57 2.54
N LYS A 102 12.89 -14.25 3.69
CA LYS A 102 11.82 -14.41 4.69
C LYS A 102 11.24 -13.07 5.14
N ARG A 103 12.09 -12.09 5.43
CA ARG A 103 11.65 -10.74 5.84
C ARG A 103 10.83 -10.04 4.75
N LEU A 104 11.28 -10.14 3.49
CA LEU A 104 10.55 -9.57 2.35
C LEU A 104 9.19 -10.25 2.16
N VAL A 105 9.15 -11.57 2.22
CA VAL A 105 7.91 -12.35 2.10
C VAL A 105 6.97 -12.02 3.25
N SER A 106 7.44 -12.09 4.50
CA SER A 106 6.59 -11.85 5.68
C SER A 106 5.94 -10.46 5.63
N THR A 107 6.73 -9.40 5.44
CA THR A 107 6.16 -8.05 5.45
C THR A 107 5.34 -7.75 4.20
N ASN A 108 5.87 -8.09 3.00
CA ASN A 108 5.26 -7.62 1.75
C ASN A 108 4.15 -8.54 1.24
N LEU A 109 4.25 -9.88 1.46
CA LEU A 109 3.27 -10.86 0.96
C LEU A 109 2.34 -11.37 2.05
N ASP A 110 2.87 -11.88 3.19
CA ASP A 110 1.99 -12.40 4.24
C ASP A 110 1.09 -11.28 4.77
N GLY A 111 1.64 -10.10 5.02
CA GLY A 111 0.87 -8.93 5.44
C GLY A 111 -0.21 -8.53 4.45
N PHE A 112 0.11 -8.54 3.14
CA PHE A 112 -0.87 -8.31 2.08
C PHE A 112 -1.97 -9.38 2.10
N ILE A 113 -1.61 -10.66 2.15
CA ILE A 113 -2.54 -11.78 2.09
C ILE A 113 -3.51 -11.73 3.29
N TYR A 114 -2.97 -11.63 4.52
CA TYR A 114 -3.80 -11.66 5.73
C TYR A 114 -4.80 -10.51 5.76
N MET A 115 -4.34 -9.29 5.50
CA MET A 115 -5.25 -8.13 5.50
C MET A 115 -6.25 -8.18 4.37
N THR A 116 -5.83 -8.56 3.15
CA THR A 116 -6.72 -8.62 1.99
C THR A 116 -7.81 -9.67 2.17
N GLN A 117 -7.49 -10.85 2.71
CA GLN A 117 -8.48 -11.88 3.00
C GLN A 117 -9.53 -11.41 4.01
N LEU A 118 -9.10 -10.75 5.09
CA LEU A 118 -10.02 -10.24 6.11
C LEU A 118 -10.90 -9.10 5.56
N ALA A 119 -10.32 -8.19 4.80
CA ALA A 119 -11.06 -7.10 4.16
C ALA A 119 -12.11 -7.63 3.18
N ILE A 120 -11.75 -8.55 2.28
CA ILE A 120 -12.68 -9.16 1.33
C ILE A 120 -13.80 -9.90 2.06
N LYS A 121 -13.50 -10.72 3.07
CA LYS A 121 -14.53 -11.42 3.85
C LYS A 121 -15.53 -10.45 4.47
N GLN A 122 -15.04 -9.34 5.02
CA GLN A 122 -15.92 -8.31 5.61
C GLN A 122 -16.74 -7.60 4.52
N MET A 123 -16.14 -7.20 3.41
CA MET A 123 -16.84 -6.55 2.28
C MET A 123 -17.94 -7.45 1.68
N LEU A 124 -17.69 -8.75 1.55
CA LEU A 124 -18.69 -9.73 1.12
C LEU A 124 -19.86 -9.83 2.13
N GLY A 125 -19.54 -9.86 3.41
CA GLY A 125 -20.56 -9.88 4.48
C GLY A 125 -21.41 -8.61 4.51
N GLN A 126 -20.83 -7.46 4.23
CA GLN A 126 -21.51 -6.15 4.18
C GLN A 126 -22.39 -6.00 2.93
N LYS A 127 -22.08 -6.69 1.84
CA LYS A 127 -22.75 -6.58 0.53
C LYS A 127 -22.78 -5.16 -0.05
N SER A 128 -21.82 -4.32 0.35
CA SER A 128 -21.70 -2.93 -0.09
C SER A 128 -20.61 -2.73 -1.14
N GLY A 129 -19.91 -3.81 -1.52
CA GLY A 129 -18.69 -3.72 -2.32
C GLY A 129 -17.53 -3.17 -1.49
N GLY A 130 -16.49 -2.69 -2.16
CA GLY A 130 -15.32 -2.12 -1.50
C GLY A 130 -14.17 -1.79 -2.46
N SER A 131 -13.07 -1.30 -1.92
CA SER A 131 -11.87 -0.99 -2.71
C SER A 131 -10.60 -1.44 -1.99
N ILE A 132 -9.72 -2.11 -2.72
CA ILE A 132 -8.39 -2.52 -2.26
C ILE A 132 -7.36 -1.87 -3.16
N VAL A 133 -6.43 -1.10 -2.59
CA VAL A 133 -5.32 -0.48 -3.31
C VAL A 133 -4.01 -0.90 -2.66
N SER A 134 -3.08 -1.43 -3.47
CA SER A 134 -1.78 -1.89 -2.99
C SER A 134 -0.64 -1.02 -3.51
N ILE A 135 0.35 -0.73 -2.67
CA ILE A 135 1.58 -0.03 -3.08
C ILE A 135 2.61 -1.06 -3.53
N THR A 136 2.90 -1.03 -4.83
CA THR A 136 3.90 -1.92 -5.46
C THR A 136 5.19 -1.18 -5.80
N ALA A 137 5.72 -1.33 -6.98
CA ALA A 137 6.88 -0.57 -7.48
C ALA A 137 6.96 -0.67 -8.99
N SER A 138 7.31 0.41 -9.68
CA SER A 138 7.49 0.43 -11.14
C SER A 138 8.61 -0.50 -11.62
N LEU A 139 9.62 -0.72 -10.78
CA LEU A 139 10.71 -1.69 -11.01
C LEU A 139 10.23 -3.14 -11.23
N ALA A 140 9.00 -3.47 -10.78
CA ALA A 140 8.43 -4.80 -10.99
C ALA A 140 8.09 -5.07 -12.45
N ASP A 141 7.75 -4.02 -13.19
CA ASP A 141 7.40 -4.11 -14.61
C ASP A 141 8.59 -3.77 -15.52
N ASN A 142 9.47 -2.85 -15.08
CA ASN A 142 10.64 -2.45 -15.87
C ASN A 142 11.90 -2.25 -15.01
N PRO A 143 12.81 -3.24 -14.96
CA PRO A 143 14.05 -3.15 -14.20
C PRO A 143 14.98 -2.06 -14.74
N ILE A 144 15.67 -1.37 -13.82
CA ILE A 144 16.64 -0.31 -14.14
C ILE A 144 18.06 -0.84 -13.93
N ALA A 145 18.93 -0.66 -14.92
CA ALA A 145 20.34 -1.04 -14.83
C ALA A 145 21.02 -0.35 -13.63
N GLY A 146 21.76 -1.12 -12.83
CA GLY A 146 22.42 -0.64 -11.62
C GLY A 146 21.54 -0.66 -10.35
N VAL A 147 20.26 -1.02 -10.45
CA VAL A 147 19.38 -1.23 -9.30
C VAL A 147 19.15 -2.73 -9.08
N ASN A 148 19.91 -3.32 -8.14
CA ASN A 148 19.90 -4.76 -7.89
C ASN A 148 18.73 -5.15 -6.96
N ALA A 149 17.50 -5.16 -7.48
CA ALA A 149 16.26 -5.34 -6.72
C ALA A 149 15.52 -6.65 -7.02
N SER A 150 16.20 -7.69 -7.53
CA SER A 150 15.56 -8.92 -8.00
C SER A 150 14.65 -9.59 -6.97
N ILE A 151 15.11 -9.77 -5.73
CA ILE A 151 14.29 -10.41 -4.69
C ILE A 151 13.08 -9.56 -4.24
N PRO A 152 13.21 -8.25 -3.98
CA PRO A 152 12.04 -7.39 -3.75
C PRO A 152 11.00 -7.46 -4.87
N MET A 153 11.41 -7.62 -6.13
CA MET A 153 10.49 -7.69 -7.27
C MET A 153 9.67 -8.98 -7.32
N ILE A 154 10.11 -10.07 -6.68
CA ILE A 154 9.27 -11.26 -6.48
C ILE A 154 8.00 -10.87 -5.71
N THR A 155 8.13 -10.09 -4.65
CA THR A 155 6.98 -9.68 -3.83
C THR A 155 6.13 -8.63 -4.53
N LYS A 156 6.74 -7.59 -5.10
CA LYS A 156 6.02 -6.48 -5.75
C LYS A 156 5.38 -6.90 -7.07
N GLY A 157 6.07 -7.69 -7.89
CA GLY A 157 5.52 -8.27 -9.12
C GLY A 157 4.43 -9.30 -8.83
N GLY A 158 4.57 -10.09 -7.76
CA GLY A 158 3.51 -10.98 -7.28
C GLY A 158 2.22 -10.22 -6.92
N ILE A 159 2.34 -9.05 -6.27
CA ILE A 159 1.18 -8.21 -5.96
C ILE A 159 0.56 -7.62 -7.23
N ASN A 160 1.35 -7.22 -8.25
CA ASN A 160 0.80 -6.77 -9.54
C ASN A 160 0.00 -7.89 -10.22
N ALA A 161 0.49 -9.12 -10.18
CA ALA A 161 -0.18 -10.28 -10.78
C ALA A 161 -1.50 -10.60 -10.04
N ILE A 162 -1.47 -10.72 -8.71
CA ILE A 162 -2.65 -11.07 -7.91
C ILE A 162 -3.70 -9.95 -7.92
N THR A 163 -3.33 -8.69 -8.10
CA THR A 163 -4.25 -7.56 -8.26
C THR A 163 -5.25 -7.83 -9.39
N ARG A 164 -4.77 -8.29 -10.54
CA ARG A 164 -5.62 -8.61 -11.71
C ARG A 164 -6.50 -9.83 -11.43
N SER A 165 -5.97 -10.86 -10.77
CA SER A 165 -6.75 -12.05 -10.42
C SER A 165 -7.89 -11.74 -9.47
N LEU A 166 -7.61 -11.03 -8.37
CA LEU A 166 -8.64 -10.65 -7.39
C LEU A 166 -9.67 -9.68 -7.98
N ALA A 167 -9.23 -8.78 -8.86
CA ALA A 167 -10.15 -7.85 -9.54
C ALA A 167 -11.22 -8.59 -10.34
N ILE A 168 -10.87 -9.66 -11.06
CA ILE A 168 -11.81 -10.49 -11.80
C ILE A 168 -12.64 -11.37 -10.86
N GLU A 169 -12.00 -11.95 -9.85
CA GLU A 169 -12.65 -12.87 -8.90
C GLU A 169 -13.81 -12.20 -8.15
N TYR A 170 -13.63 -10.92 -7.73
CA TYR A 170 -14.60 -10.22 -6.90
C TYR A 170 -15.34 -9.07 -7.60
N ALA A 171 -15.21 -8.93 -8.93
CA ALA A 171 -15.88 -7.86 -9.69
C ALA A 171 -17.41 -7.88 -9.52
N LYS A 172 -18.01 -9.06 -9.50
CA LYS A 172 -19.48 -9.23 -9.36
C LYS A 172 -19.98 -8.86 -7.98
N ASP A 173 -19.12 -8.88 -6.99
CA ASP A 173 -19.42 -8.48 -5.61
C ASP A 173 -19.21 -6.98 -5.39
N GLY A 174 -18.83 -6.24 -6.44
CA GLY A 174 -18.54 -4.80 -6.37
C GLY A 174 -17.25 -4.46 -5.64
N ILE A 175 -16.36 -5.44 -5.43
CA ILE A 175 -15.06 -5.21 -4.81
C ILE A 175 -14.03 -4.95 -5.90
N ARG A 176 -13.42 -3.76 -5.87
CA ARG A 176 -12.40 -3.34 -6.81
C ARG A 176 -11.02 -3.55 -6.21
N VAL A 177 -10.09 -4.06 -7.01
CA VAL A 177 -8.71 -4.34 -6.58
C VAL A 177 -7.75 -3.71 -7.57
N ASN A 178 -6.93 -2.77 -7.09
CA ASN A 178 -5.97 -2.02 -7.91
C ASN A 178 -4.63 -1.91 -7.19
N ALA A 179 -3.62 -1.43 -7.90
CA ALA A 179 -2.31 -1.12 -7.35
C ALA A 179 -1.82 0.24 -7.84
N VAL A 180 -1.04 0.92 -7.02
CA VAL A 180 -0.18 2.03 -7.43
C VAL A 180 1.25 1.50 -7.47
N ALA A 181 1.96 1.73 -8.56
CA ALA A 181 3.36 1.37 -8.76
C ALA A 181 4.23 2.64 -8.78
N PRO A 182 4.73 3.08 -7.62
CA PRO A 182 5.59 4.25 -7.54
C PRO A 182 6.97 3.99 -8.17
N GLY A 183 7.59 5.06 -8.67
CA GLY A 183 9.03 5.17 -8.82
C GLY A 183 9.69 5.49 -7.48
N VAL A 184 10.73 6.32 -7.50
CA VAL A 184 11.36 6.84 -6.28
C VAL A 184 10.49 7.94 -5.69
N VAL A 185 10.17 7.81 -4.39
CA VAL A 185 9.35 8.77 -3.63
C VAL A 185 10.17 9.37 -2.50
N ASP A 186 10.08 10.67 -2.27
CA ASP A 186 10.77 11.35 -1.16
C ASP A 186 10.14 10.96 0.18
N THR A 187 10.66 9.92 0.77
CA THR A 187 10.19 9.31 2.02
C THR A 187 11.40 8.96 2.90
N PRO A 188 11.20 8.65 4.19
CA PRO A 188 12.25 8.17 5.07
C PRO A 188 13.01 6.94 4.56
N MET A 189 12.43 6.14 3.66
CA MET A 189 13.10 5.01 3.01
C MET A 189 14.35 5.42 2.22
N HIS A 190 14.39 6.64 1.70
CA HIS A 190 15.47 7.17 0.85
C HIS A 190 16.33 8.25 1.51
N THR A 191 16.19 8.47 2.83
CA THR A 191 16.92 9.53 3.55
C THR A 191 18.44 9.47 3.36
N ASN A 192 19.01 8.27 3.29
CA ASN A 192 20.46 8.05 3.15
C ASN A 192 20.92 7.86 1.70
N SER A 193 20.04 7.99 0.73
CA SER A 193 20.37 7.80 -0.68
C SER A 193 20.75 9.13 -1.35
N PRO A 194 21.79 9.19 -2.20
CA PRO A 194 22.16 10.41 -2.91
C PRO A 194 21.01 10.89 -3.81
N LYS A 195 20.49 12.08 -3.55
CA LYS A 195 19.32 12.63 -4.27
C LYS A 195 19.55 12.73 -5.78
N ASP A 196 20.74 13.08 -6.22
CA ASP A 196 21.06 13.19 -7.65
C ASP A 196 21.09 11.81 -8.35
N PHE A 197 21.45 10.75 -7.63
CA PHE A 197 21.31 9.39 -8.15
C PHE A 197 19.83 9.01 -8.27
N LEU A 198 19.03 9.28 -7.25
CA LEU A 198 17.60 8.97 -7.25
C LEU A 198 16.85 9.68 -8.39
N LYS A 199 17.15 10.96 -8.64
CA LYS A 199 16.55 11.74 -9.75
C LYS A 199 16.81 11.12 -11.12
N ARG A 200 17.99 10.54 -11.33
CA ARG A 200 18.36 9.88 -12.60
C ARG A 200 17.63 8.55 -12.83
N LEU A 201 16.89 8.05 -11.85
CA LEU A 201 16.06 6.84 -11.99
C LEU A 201 14.68 7.15 -12.59
N SER A 202 14.43 8.40 -13.00
CA SER A 202 13.19 8.84 -13.63
C SER A 202 13.51 9.66 -14.89
N PRO A 203 12.85 9.39 -16.02
CA PRO A 203 12.97 10.23 -17.22
C PRO A 203 12.66 11.71 -17.00
N MET A 204 11.73 12.02 -16.09
CA MET A 204 11.42 13.40 -15.70
C MET A 204 12.52 14.07 -14.88
N GLY A 205 13.59 13.36 -14.48
CA GLY A 205 14.70 13.91 -13.71
C GLY A 205 14.32 14.37 -12.30
N SER A 206 13.22 13.86 -11.75
CA SER A 206 12.71 14.24 -10.44
C SER A 206 12.33 13.02 -9.60
N ILE A 207 12.18 13.25 -8.30
CA ILE A 207 11.66 12.27 -7.34
C ILE A 207 10.21 12.65 -7.04
N SER A 208 9.30 11.70 -7.00
CA SER A 208 7.91 11.96 -6.63
C SER A 208 7.79 12.40 -5.18
N ASN A 209 6.84 13.27 -4.91
CA ASN A 209 6.41 13.61 -3.56
C ASN A 209 5.35 12.62 -3.06
N VAL A 210 5.21 12.52 -1.74
CA VAL A 210 4.22 11.63 -1.12
C VAL A 210 2.80 11.91 -1.62
N HIS A 211 2.42 13.19 -1.77
CA HIS A 211 1.07 13.55 -2.20
C HIS A 211 0.72 13.03 -3.60
N GLU A 212 1.67 12.97 -4.54
CA GLU A 212 1.43 12.45 -5.90
C GLU A 212 1.05 10.96 -5.88
N ILE A 213 1.64 10.19 -4.97
CA ILE A 213 1.28 8.79 -4.78
C ILE A 213 -0.06 8.66 -4.06
N VAL A 214 -0.30 9.50 -3.06
CA VAL A 214 -1.55 9.52 -2.30
C VAL A 214 -2.73 9.88 -3.20
N ASP A 215 -2.58 10.85 -4.11
CA ASP A 215 -3.63 11.22 -5.07
C ASP A 215 -4.02 10.03 -5.96
N ALA A 216 -3.05 9.23 -6.40
CA ALA A 216 -3.31 8.00 -7.14
C ALA A 216 -4.03 6.94 -6.28
N VAL A 217 -3.66 6.80 -5.00
CA VAL A 217 -4.36 5.91 -4.05
C VAL A 217 -5.81 6.34 -3.87
N ILE A 218 -6.06 7.62 -3.66
CA ILE A 218 -7.42 8.18 -3.53
C ILE A 218 -8.22 7.95 -4.80
N TYR A 219 -7.63 8.28 -5.97
CA TYR A 219 -8.30 8.06 -7.25
C TYR A 219 -8.74 6.59 -7.42
N LEU A 220 -7.84 5.63 -7.21
CA LEU A 220 -8.16 4.21 -7.34
C LEU A 220 -9.15 3.72 -6.27
N THR A 221 -9.14 4.35 -5.10
CA THR A 221 -10.11 4.03 -4.02
C THR A 221 -11.51 4.53 -4.37
N GLU A 222 -11.64 5.70 -4.98
CA GLU A 222 -12.93 6.37 -5.19
C GLU A 222 -13.49 6.19 -6.62
N ALA A 223 -12.66 5.87 -7.63
CA ALA A 223 -13.08 5.67 -9.02
C ALA A 223 -13.94 4.39 -9.16
N PRO A 224 -15.26 4.49 -9.42
CA PRO A 224 -16.18 3.36 -9.26
C PRO A 224 -16.06 2.32 -10.39
N HIS A 225 -15.41 2.65 -11.49
CA HIS A 225 -15.32 1.79 -12.68
C HIS A 225 -13.88 1.40 -13.03
N VAL A 226 -12.96 1.49 -12.05
CA VAL A 226 -11.54 1.11 -12.20
C VAL A 226 -11.23 -0.09 -11.32
N THR A 227 -10.87 -1.22 -11.93
CA THR A 227 -10.43 -2.44 -11.23
C THR A 227 -9.44 -3.22 -12.08
N GLY A 228 -8.47 -3.88 -11.47
CA GLY A 228 -7.40 -4.62 -12.13
C GLY A 228 -6.25 -3.76 -12.64
N GLU A 229 -6.25 -2.45 -12.32
CA GLU A 229 -5.26 -1.50 -12.80
C GLU A 229 -4.00 -1.51 -11.91
N VAL A 230 -2.84 -1.36 -12.54
CA VAL A 230 -1.56 -1.05 -11.90
C VAL A 230 -1.13 0.33 -12.40
N LEU A 231 -1.49 1.36 -11.64
CA LEU A 231 -1.24 2.75 -12.01
C LEU A 231 0.20 3.17 -11.65
N HIS A 232 1.00 3.47 -12.67
CA HIS A 232 2.36 3.92 -12.48
C HIS A 232 2.41 5.42 -12.15
N VAL A 233 3.12 5.76 -11.07
CA VAL A 233 3.43 7.13 -10.66
C VAL A 233 4.94 7.20 -10.44
N ASP A 234 5.70 7.27 -11.53
CA ASP A 234 7.14 7.01 -11.53
C ASP A 234 7.95 7.94 -12.46
N GLY A 235 7.30 8.99 -12.98
CA GLY A 235 7.94 9.92 -13.91
C GLY A 235 8.36 9.26 -15.22
N GLY A 236 7.67 8.19 -15.65
CA GLY A 236 7.91 7.46 -16.89
C GLY A 236 8.97 6.36 -16.80
N ALA A 237 9.44 6.00 -15.61
CA ALA A 237 10.51 5.02 -15.44
C ALA A 237 10.14 3.63 -15.98
N HIS A 238 8.87 3.26 -16.02
CA HIS A 238 8.41 1.95 -16.49
C HIS A 238 8.29 1.82 -18.01
N ILE A 239 8.32 2.92 -18.79
CA ILE A 239 7.99 2.87 -20.23
C ILE A 239 9.18 2.62 -21.16
N GLY A 240 10.40 2.53 -20.66
CA GLY A 240 11.55 2.19 -21.49
C GLY A 240 12.88 2.75 -21.02
N LYS A 241 13.86 2.65 -21.92
CA LYS A 241 15.20 3.22 -21.73
C LYS A 241 15.20 4.68 -22.20
N TRP A 242 15.76 5.57 -21.43
CA TRP A 242 15.96 6.99 -21.74
C TRP A 242 17.42 7.41 -21.60
#